data_93b21ec982d74262a605ceb99cd85a40
#
_entry.id   93b21ec982d74262a605ceb99cd85a40
#
_cell.length_a   1.000
_cell.length_b   1.000
_cell.length_c   1.000
_cell.angle_alpha   90.00
_cell.angle_beta   90.00
_cell.angle_gamma   90.00
#
_symmetry.space_group_name_H-M   'P 1'
#
loop_
_entity.id
_entity.type
_entity.pdbx_description
1 polymer ?
#
loop_
_entity_poly.entity_id
_entity_poly.type
_entity_poly.pdbx_seq_one_letter_code
_entity_poly.pdbx_strand_id
1 'polypeptide(L)'
;AYPIADVDDIILGLIEGRDRIYYSMGKDDNFDGKVMAWVKNIRNNAKVGPPPPSEFQVLDHLLHELRLIKSPAEIKLMEKAAKISAEGHKEAMRRCNPGIKEYELEAELQYAFVRNGSRSPAYQSIVGAGDNACVLHYNSNNEEIKKGDLVLIDAGCEYDYYASDITRTF
;
A
#
# COMPACT_ATOMS: atom_id res chain seq x y z
N ALA A 1 -16.72 8.42 13.42
CA ALA A 1 -16.89 8.12 12.00
C ALA A 1 -18.31 8.52 11.59
N TYR A 2 -18.45 9.03 10.35
CA TYR A 2 -19.72 9.45 9.77
C TYR A 2 -20.00 8.63 8.52
N PRO A 3 -21.29 8.41 8.14
CA PRO A 3 -21.61 7.78 6.87
C PRO A 3 -21.08 8.60 5.69
N ILE A 4 -20.60 7.92 4.65
CA ILE A 4 -20.10 8.60 3.45
C ILE A 4 -21.19 9.39 2.70
N ALA A 5 -22.45 8.99 2.87
CA ALA A 5 -23.60 9.70 2.31
C ALA A 5 -23.74 11.14 2.82
N ASP A 6 -23.23 11.41 4.02
CA ASP A 6 -23.35 12.73 4.68
C ASP A 6 -22.13 13.62 4.40
N VAL A 7 -21.24 13.20 3.50
CA VAL A 7 -19.94 13.87 3.25
C VAL A 7 -20.13 15.33 2.83
N ASP A 8 -21.13 15.63 2.01
CA ASP A 8 -21.35 16.98 1.48
C ASP A 8 -21.76 17.98 2.58
N ASP A 9 -22.58 17.54 3.54
CA ASP A 9 -22.98 18.37 4.68
C ASP A 9 -21.88 18.52 5.72
N ILE A 10 -21.20 17.41 6.03
CA ILE A 10 -20.15 17.36 7.06
C ILE A 10 -18.94 18.19 6.64
N ILE A 11 -18.45 18.00 5.41
CA ILE A 11 -17.26 18.72 4.93
C ILE A 11 -17.54 20.21 4.80
N LEU A 12 -18.71 20.61 4.36
CA LEU A 12 -19.11 22.02 4.34
C LEU A 12 -18.92 22.67 5.71
N GLY A 13 -19.45 22.07 6.77
CA GLY A 13 -19.32 22.59 8.13
C GLY A 13 -17.90 22.55 8.67
N LEU A 14 -17.04 21.63 8.19
CA LEU A 14 -15.65 21.53 8.64
C LEU A 14 -14.73 22.57 7.98
N ILE A 15 -15.00 22.97 6.73
CA ILE A 15 -14.15 23.90 5.98
C ILE A 15 -14.63 25.35 6.07
N GLU A 16 -15.88 25.58 6.49
CA GLU A 16 -16.43 26.89 6.70
C GLU A 16 -15.64 27.67 7.77
N GLY A 17 -15.25 28.91 7.47
CA GLY A 17 -14.46 29.77 8.35
C GLY A 17 -13.03 29.29 8.58
N ARG A 18 -12.51 28.38 7.75
CA ARG A 18 -11.10 28.01 7.76
C ARG A 18 -10.35 28.83 6.72
N ASP A 19 -9.11 29.21 7.06
CA ASP A 19 -8.25 29.96 6.12
C ASP A 19 -7.70 29.07 5.02
N ARG A 20 -7.46 27.77 5.34
CA ARG A 20 -6.71 26.85 4.49
C ARG A 20 -7.31 25.44 4.45
N ILE A 21 -7.28 24.82 3.26
CA ILE A 21 -7.61 23.42 3.04
C ILE A 21 -6.36 22.67 2.59
N TYR A 22 -6.15 21.48 3.17
CA TYR A 22 -5.13 20.52 2.75
C TYR A 22 -5.81 19.29 2.16
N TYR A 23 -5.57 18.99 0.89
CA TYR A 23 -6.05 17.76 0.26
C TYR A 23 -5.17 17.39 -0.94
N SER A 24 -5.29 16.15 -1.43
CA SER A 24 -4.50 15.65 -2.57
C SER A 24 -5.09 16.12 -3.90
N MET A 25 -4.96 17.41 -4.19
CA MET A 25 -5.46 18.06 -5.40
C MET A 25 -4.89 17.41 -6.66
N GLY A 26 -5.74 17.19 -7.66
CA GLY A 26 -5.35 16.66 -8.97
C GLY A 26 -5.21 15.13 -9.02
N LYS A 27 -5.60 14.40 -7.97
CA LYS A 27 -5.58 12.93 -7.95
C LYS A 27 -6.93 12.29 -8.34
N ASP A 28 -8.02 12.98 -8.08
CA ASP A 28 -9.37 12.52 -8.35
C ASP A 28 -10.25 13.70 -8.78
N ASP A 29 -10.57 13.77 -10.08
CA ASP A 29 -11.36 14.86 -10.67
C ASP A 29 -12.74 15.02 -10.03
N ASN A 30 -13.37 13.91 -9.60
CA ASN A 30 -14.67 13.96 -8.95
C ASN A 30 -14.56 14.61 -7.57
N PHE A 31 -13.53 14.25 -6.80
CA PHE A 31 -13.29 14.84 -5.49
C PHE A 31 -12.89 16.30 -5.60
N ASP A 32 -12.04 16.67 -6.55
CA ASP A 32 -11.68 18.06 -6.85
C ASP A 32 -12.92 18.88 -7.17
N GLY A 33 -13.81 18.34 -8.01
CA GLY A 33 -15.10 18.94 -8.33
C GLY A 33 -15.98 19.18 -7.11
N LYS A 34 -16.03 18.22 -6.18
CA LYS A 34 -16.76 18.36 -4.91
C LYS A 34 -16.17 19.45 -4.02
N VAL A 35 -14.84 19.47 -3.84
CA VAL A 35 -14.16 20.52 -3.05
C VAL A 35 -14.48 21.90 -3.60
N MET A 36 -14.42 22.08 -4.92
CA MET A 36 -14.76 23.36 -5.54
C MET A 36 -16.25 23.72 -5.37
N ALA A 37 -17.15 22.75 -5.41
CA ALA A 37 -18.57 22.96 -5.18
C ALA A 37 -18.85 23.42 -3.74
N TRP A 38 -18.22 22.79 -2.76
CA TRP A 38 -18.33 23.18 -1.34
C TRP A 38 -17.83 24.61 -1.11
N VAL A 39 -16.66 24.95 -1.63
CA VAL A 39 -16.10 26.30 -1.53
C VAL A 39 -16.99 27.33 -2.20
N LYS A 40 -17.55 27.01 -3.36
CA LYS A 40 -18.51 27.88 -4.07
C LYS A 40 -19.77 28.11 -3.25
N ASN A 41 -20.31 27.06 -2.60
CA ASN A 41 -21.46 27.14 -1.73
C ASN A 41 -21.20 28.12 -0.56
N ILE A 42 -20.09 27.95 0.17
CA ILE A 42 -19.71 28.84 1.27
C ILE A 42 -19.56 30.29 0.76
N ARG A 43 -18.91 30.49 -0.38
CA ARG A 43 -18.73 31.83 -0.97
C ARG A 43 -20.06 32.52 -1.29
N ASN A 44 -21.02 31.77 -1.80
CA ASN A 44 -22.35 32.31 -2.08
C ASN A 44 -23.11 32.75 -0.82
N ASN A 45 -22.84 32.10 0.30
CA ASN A 45 -23.46 32.36 1.59
C ASN A 45 -22.66 33.33 2.48
N ALA A 46 -21.48 33.78 2.04
CA ALA A 46 -20.52 34.58 2.85
C ALA A 46 -21.05 35.95 3.28
N LYS A 47 -22.19 36.42 2.75
CA LYS A 47 -22.84 37.68 3.22
C LYS A 47 -23.43 37.54 4.62
N VAL A 48 -23.81 36.32 5.04
CA VAL A 48 -24.47 36.02 6.31
C VAL A 48 -23.73 34.94 7.13
N GLY A 49 -22.68 34.32 6.56
CA GLY A 49 -21.90 33.23 7.15
C GLY A 49 -20.41 33.54 7.16
N PRO A 50 -19.60 32.60 7.67
CA PRO A 50 -18.13 32.68 7.64
C PRO A 50 -17.58 32.71 6.20
N PRO A 51 -16.37 33.29 6.02
CA PRO A 51 -15.73 33.31 4.69
C PRO A 51 -15.30 31.92 4.24
N PRO A 52 -15.21 31.69 2.91
CA PRO A 52 -14.62 30.46 2.39
C PRO A 52 -13.12 30.45 2.59
N PRO A 53 -12.47 29.26 2.56
CA PRO A 53 -11.03 29.14 2.54
C PRO A 53 -10.38 29.93 1.41
N SER A 54 -9.28 30.59 1.70
CA SER A 54 -8.50 31.40 0.74
C SER A 54 -7.26 30.68 0.22
N GLU A 55 -6.80 29.62 0.92
CA GLU A 55 -5.61 28.88 0.57
C GLU A 55 -5.91 27.39 0.37
N PHE A 56 -5.30 26.84 -0.68
CA PHE A 56 -5.33 25.41 -1.00
C PHE A 56 -3.91 24.90 -1.05
N GLN A 57 -3.63 23.85 -0.27
CA GLN A 57 -2.29 23.24 -0.22
C GLN A 57 -2.38 21.75 -0.50
N VAL A 58 -1.44 21.23 -1.28
CA VAL A 58 -1.33 19.81 -1.56
C VAL A 58 -0.89 19.10 -0.27
N LEU A 59 -1.74 18.16 0.18
CA LEU A 59 -1.52 17.40 1.40
C LEU A 59 -0.30 16.48 1.31
N ASP A 60 0.01 15.98 0.11
CA ASP A 60 1.05 14.96 -0.10
C ASP A 60 2.41 15.37 0.45
N HIS A 61 2.80 16.63 0.27
CA HIS A 61 4.08 17.12 0.79
C HIS A 61 4.19 16.94 2.32
N LEU A 62 3.16 17.30 3.06
CA LEU A 62 3.14 17.13 4.51
C LEU A 62 3.18 15.67 4.92
N LEU A 63 2.42 14.80 4.22
CA LEU A 63 2.42 13.38 4.49
C LEU A 63 3.77 12.73 4.17
N HIS A 64 4.42 13.15 3.08
CA HIS A 64 5.74 12.62 2.72
C HIS A 64 6.80 13.00 3.77
N GLU A 65 6.81 14.23 4.25
CA GLU A 65 7.72 14.67 5.32
C GLU A 65 7.50 13.88 6.62
N LEU A 66 6.22 13.69 7.03
CA LEU A 66 5.88 12.91 8.21
C LEU A 66 6.28 11.43 8.09
N ARG A 67 6.24 10.87 6.87
CA ARG A 67 6.58 9.46 6.59
C ARG A 67 8.07 9.23 6.40
N LEU A 68 8.87 10.27 6.19
CA LEU A 68 10.30 10.15 5.92
C LEU A 68 11.04 9.56 7.13
N ILE A 69 10.77 10.07 8.32
CA ILE A 69 11.40 9.61 9.56
C ILE A 69 10.39 8.78 10.36
N LYS A 70 10.70 7.50 10.53
CA LYS A 70 9.84 6.55 11.24
C LYS A 70 10.02 6.66 12.75
N SER A 71 8.93 6.64 13.49
CA SER A 71 8.93 6.54 14.93
C SER A 71 9.39 5.14 15.40
N PRO A 72 9.80 4.97 16.67
CA PRO A 72 10.15 3.66 17.21
C PRO A 72 9.00 2.62 17.13
N ALA A 73 7.74 3.06 17.14
CA ALA A 73 6.59 2.18 17.01
C ALA A 73 6.47 1.67 15.56
N GLU A 74 6.63 2.54 14.57
CA GLU A 74 6.64 2.17 13.15
C GLU A 74 7.79 1.22 12.82
N ILE A 75 8.99 1.48 13.33
CA ILE A 75 10.16 0.59 13.14
C ILE A 75 9.85 -0.82 13.65
N LYS A 76 9.19 -0.97 14.81
CA LYS A 76 8.79 -2.30 15.32
C LYS A 76 7.83 -3.02 14.39
N LEU A 77 6.91 -2.32 13.76
CA LEU A 77 5.99 -2.92 12.77
C LEU A 77 6.74 -3.35 11.50
N MET A 78 7.66 -2.50 11.01
CA MET A 78 8.52 -2.83 9.87
C MET A 78 9.42 -4.05 10.16
N GLU A 79 10.04 -4.12 11.35
CA GLU A 79 10.81 -5.28 11.78
C GLU A 79 9.96 -6.55 11.86
N LYS A 80 8.71 -6.43 12.33
CA LYS A 80 7.78 -7.57 12.38
C LYS A 80 7.43 -8.05 10.98
N ALA A 81 7.08 -7.13 10.06
CA ALA A 81 6.81 -7.46 8.66
C ALA A 81 8.03 -8.16 8.03
N ALA A 82 9.24 -7.60 8.21
CA ALA A 82 10.47 -8.18 7.68
C ALA A 82 10.76 -9.58 8.23
N LYS A 83 10.53 -9.83 9.52
CA LYS A 83 10.68 -11.16 10.13
C LYS A 83 9.69 -12.17 9.55
N ILE A 84 8.43 -11.79 9.38
CA ILE A 84 7.41 -12.66 8.78
C ILE A 84 7.82 -13.04 7.35
N SER A 85 8.24 -12.06 6.55
CA SER A 85 8.67 -12.32 5.17
C SER A 85 9.92 -13.18 5.10
N ALA A 86 10.90 -12.95 5.96
CA ALA A 86 12.10 -13.78 6.03
C ALA A 86 11.78 -15.26 6.36
N GLU A 87 10.82 -15.52 7.26
CA GLU A 87 10.36 -16.88 7.52
C GLU A 87 9.63 -17.47 6.32
N GLY A 88 8.81 -16.69 5.61
CA GLY A 88 8.17 -17.12 4.37
C GLY A 88 9.18 -17.56 3.31
N HIS A 89 10.22 -16.76 3.09
CA HIS A 89 11.31 -17.11 2.17
C HIS A 89 12.03 -18.40 2.58
N LYS A 90 12.30 -18.58 3.85
CA LYS A 90 12.94 -19.83 4.35
C LYS A 90 12.06 -21.05 4.13
N GLU A 91 10.75 -20.94 4.34
CA GLU A 91 9.81 -22.04 4.06
C GLU A 91 9.75 -22.36 2.57
N ALA A 92 9.65 -21.34 1.71
CA ALA A 92 9.68 -21.51 0.27
C ALA A 92 10.97 -22.21 -0.19
N MET A 93 12.14 -21.81 0.33
CA MET A 93 13.43 -22.47 0.05
C MET A 93 13.44 -23.93 0.49
N ARG A 94 12.87 -24.28 1.66
CA ARG A 94 12.81 -25.67 2.14
C ARG A 94 11.89 -26.55 1.32
N ARG A 95 10.84 -25.96 0.74
CA ARG A 95 9.84 -26.66 -0.10
C ARG A 95 10.23 -26.74 -1.55
N CYS A 96 11.17 -25.91 -2.00
CA CYS A 96 11.59 -25.87 -3.39
C CYS A 96 12.27 -27.19 -3.78
N ASN A 97 11.65 -27.88 -4.75
CA ASN A 97 12.14 -29.11 -5.33
C ASN A 97 11.81 -29.13 -6.83
N PRO A 98 12.64 -29.76 -7.68
CA PRO A 98 12.29 -29.95 -9.08
C PRO A 98 10.94 -30.68 -9.23
N GLY A 99 10.14 -30.21 -10.19
CA GLY A 99 8.82 -30.77 -10.53
C GLY A 99 7.64 -30.04 -9.88
N ILE A 100 7.87 -29.13 -8.91
CA ILE A 100 6.80 -28.28 -8.41
C ILE A 100 6.62 -27.05 -9.30
N LYS A 101 5.48 -26.41 -9.18
CA LYS A 101 5.16 -25.17 -9.89
C LYS A 101 5.57 -23.94 -9.07
N GLU A 102 5.89 -22.86 -9.77
CA GLU A 102 6.22 -21.57 -9.13
C GLU A 102 5.12 -21.09 -8.16
N TYR A 103 3.83 -21.24 -8.54
CA TYR A 103 2.70 -20.87 -7.66
C TYR A 103 2.60 -21.74 -6.39
N GLU A 104 3.19 -22.92 -6.35
CA GLU A 104 3.22 -23.73 -5.13
C GLU A 104 4.14 -23.09 -4.09
N LEU A 105 5.27 -22.50 -4.52
CA LEU A 105 6.12 -21.70 -3.62
C LEU A 105 5.44 -20.39 -3.19
N GLU A 106 4.68 -19.75 -4.09
CA GLU A 106 3.85 -18.60 -3.74
C GLU A 106 2.82 -18.96 -2.67
N ALA A 107 2.20 -20.14 -2.75
CA ALA A 107 1.26 -20.63 -1.74
C ALA A 107 1.95 -20.84 -0.38
N GLU A 108 3.18 -21.37 -0.34
CA GLU A 108 3.96 -21.53 0.89
C GLU A 108 4.30 -20.17 1.52
N LEU A 109 4.66 -19.18 0.71
CA LEU A 109 4.89 -17.81 1.18
C LEU A 109 3.63 -17.23 1.83
N GLN A 110 2.49 -17.32 1.11
CA GLN A 110 1.21 -16.82 1.60
C GLN A 110 0.77 -17.52 2.89
N TYR A 111 0.94 -18.83 2.96
CA TYR A 111 0.67 -19.60 4.18
C TYR A 111 1.52 -19.11 5.36
N ALA A 112 2.82 -18.93 5.13
CA ALA A 112 3.73 -18.43 6.16
C ALA A 112 3.35 -17.02 6.63
N PHE A 113 2.96 -16.13 5.72
CA PHE A 113 2.52 -14.77 6.05
C PHE A 113 1.29 -14.80 6.96
N VAL A 114 0.24 -15.52 6.52
CA VAL A 114 -1.03 -15.59 7.26
C VAL A 114 -0.85 -16.26 8.63
N ARG A 115 -0.10 -17.36 8.70
CA ARG A 115 0.18 -18.07 9.95
C ARG A 115 0.89 -17.19 10.99
N ASN A 116 1.70 -16.22 10.53
CA ASN A 116 2.44 -15.31 11.40
C ASN A 116 1.74 -13.95 11.63
N GLY A 117 0.47 -13.82 11.18
CA GLY A 117 -0.41 -12.70 11.48
C GLY A 117 -0.47 -11.60 10.41
N SER A 118 0.23 -11.75 9.27
CA SER A 118 0.01 -10.90 8.10
C SER A 118 -1.15 -11.46 7.27
N ARG A 119 -2.17 -10.63 7.00
CA ARG A 119 -3.39 -11.05 6.29
C ARG A 119 -3.29 -10.88 4.77
N SER A 120 -2.28 -10.15 4.31
CA SER A 120 -2.08 -9.84 2.89
C SER A 120 -0.61 -9.74 2.53
N PRO A 121 -0.23 -10.09 1.28
CA PRO A 121 1.06 -9.69 0.75
C PRO A 121 1.11 -8.17 0.58
N ALA A 122 2.30 -7.59 0.61
CA ALA A 122 2.51 -6.17 0.37
C ALA A 122 2.35 -5.82 -1.12
N TYR A 123 2.64 -6.78 -1.98
CA TYR A 123 2.51 -6.72 -3.45
C TYR A 123 2.36 -8.14 -3.99
N GLN A 124 2.02 -8.26 -5.27
CA GLN A 124 1.92 -9.57 -5.92
C GLN A 124 3.31 -10.24 -5.92
N SER A 125 3.41 -11.41 -5.30
CA SER A 125 4.67 -12.14 -5.20
C SER A 125 5.17 -12.56 -6.58
N ILE A 126 6.48 -12.47 -6.76
CA ILE A 126 7.19 -12.93 -7.95
C ILE A 126 7.93 -14.21 -7.58
N VAL A 127 7.67 -15.28 -8.31
CA VAL A 127 8.39 -16.56 -8.20
C VAL A 127 8.79 -16.98 -9.60
N GLY A 128 10.03 -16.76 -9.97
CA GLY A 128 10.55 -17.08 -11.29
C GLY A 128 11.66 -18.12 -11.22
N ALA A 129 11.54 -19.20 -12.00
CA ALA A 129 12.54 -20.24 -12.14
C ALA A 129 13.23 -20.19 -13.51
N GLY A 130 14.51 -20.49 -13.57
CA GLY A 130 15.29 -20.49 -14.81
C GLY A 130 15.21 -19.15 -15.55
N ASP A 131 14.78 -19.16 -16.82
CA ASP A 131 14.68 -17.95 -17.64
C ASP A 131 13.67 -16.92 -17.08
N ASN A 132 12.63 -17.38 -16.38
CA ASN A 132 11.63 -16.50 -15.76
C ASN A 132 12.24 -15.63 -14.66
N ALA A 133 13.31 -16.07 -14.01
CA ALA A 133 14.03 -15.29 -13.01
C ALA A 133 14.71 -14.04 -13.61
N CYS A 134 14.84 -13.97 -14.92
CA CYS A 134 15.40 -12.81 -15.65
C CYS A 134 14.32 -11.85 -16.15
N VAL A 135 13.03 -12.16 -15.97
CA VAL A 135 11.92 -11.31 -16.39
C VAL A 135 11.52 -10.38 -15.26
N LEU A 136 11.72 -9.07 -15.48
CA LEU A 136 11.36 -8.05 -14.48
C LEU A 136 9.85 -8.08 -14.23
N HIS A 137 9.48 -8.08 -12.94
CA HIS A 137 8.09 -8.15 -12.49
C HIS A 137 7.31 -9.36 -13.04
N TYR A 138 7.98 -10.50 -13.19
CA TYR A 138 7.34 -11.75 -13.57
C TYR A 138 6.34 -12.18 -12.51
N ASN A 139 5.06 -12.24 -12.87
CA ASN A 139 3.96 -12.51 -11.92
C ASN A 139 3.01 -13.63 -12.37
N SER A 140 3.34 -14.32 -13.45
CA SER A 140 2.53 -15.47 -13.88
C SER A 140 2.69 -16.66 -12.96
N ASN A 141 3.88 -16.85 -12.38
CA ASN A 141 4.22 -17.88 -11.38
C ASN A 141 3.68 -19.27 -11.77
N ASN A 142 3.78 -19.67 -13.04
CA ASN A 142 3.01 -20.82 -13.55
C ASN A 142 3.85 -21.96 -14.12
N GLU A 143 5.15 -21.76 -14.27
CA GLU A 143 6.03 -22.75 -14.86
C GLU A 143 6.54 -23.77 -13.83
N GLU A 144 6.96 -24.92 -14.33
CA GLU A 144 7.57 -25.99 -13.53
C GLU A 144 9.03 -25.71 -13.25
N ILE A 145 9.44 -25.82 -12.01
CA ILE A 145 10.84 -25.66 -11.58
C ILE A 145 11.60 -26.94 -11.98
N LYS A 146 12.66 -26.77 -12.77
CA LYS A 146 13.48 -27.89 -13.26
C LYS A 146 14.75 -28.05 -12.42
N LYS A 147 15.32 -29.23 -12.49
CA LYS A 147 16.59 -29.50 -11.81
C LYS A 147 17.71 -28.63 -12.39
N GLY A 148 18.31 -27.82 -11.51
CA GLY A 148 19.41 -26.92 -11.86
C GLY A 148 18.97 -25.49 -12.19
N ASP A 149 17.65 -25.19 -12.16
CA ASP A 149 17.18 -23.82 -12.27
C ASP A 149 17.60 -23.01 -11.03
N LEU A 150 17.95 -21.76 -11.25
CA LEU A 150 17.95 -20.76 -10.22
C LEU A 150 16.51 -20.28 -10.01
N VAL A 151 16.09 -20.16 -8.76
CA VAL A 151 14.76 -19.67 -8.39
C VAL A 151 14.89 -18.32 -7.72
N LEU A 152 14.32 -17.28 -8.34
CA LEU A 152 14.20 -15.95 -7.78
C LEU A 152 12.82 -15.83 -7.15
N ILE A 153 12.80 -15.42 -5.90
CA ILE A 153 11.58 -15.03 -5.18
C ILE A 153 11.70 -13.58 -4.76
N ASP A 154 10.74 -12.75 -5.19
CA ASP A 154 10.54 -11.39 -4.74
C ASP A 154 9.16 -11.32 -4.10
N ALA A 155 9.14 -11.30 -2.78
CA ALA A 155 7.91 -11.36 -2.01
C ALA A 155 8.07 -10.70 -0.65
N GLY A 156 7.03 -9.99 -0.24
CA GLY A 156 6.93 -9.37 1.06
C GLY A 156 5.50 -9.37 1.58
N CYS A 157 5.36 -9.37 2.89
CA CYS A 157 4.06 -9.26 3.54
C CYS A 157 3.78 -7.82 4.00
N GLU A 158 2.51 -7.50 4.15
CA GLU A 158 2.04 -6.31 4.85
C GLU A 158 1.61 -6.68 6.27
N TYR A 159 2.14 -6.01 7.27
CA TYR A 159 1.77 -6.18 8.67
C TYR A 159 1.37 -4.84 9.27
N ASP A 160 0.10 -4.70 9.69
CA ASP A 160 -0.46 -3.47 10.26
C ASP A 160 -0.11 -2.21 9.42
N TYR A 161 -0.36 -2.26 8.11
CA TYR A 161 -0.11 -1.22 7.10
C TYR A 161 1.37 -0.93 6.81
N TYR A 162 2.31 -1.74 7.30
CA TYR A 162 3.74 -1.64 6.97
C TYR A 162 4.17 -2.80 6.10
N ALA A 163 4.61 -2.47 4.90
CA ALA A 163 5.13 -3.43 3.93
C ALA A 163 6.56 -3.87 4.27
N SER A 164 6.88 -5.10 3.91
CA SER A 164 8.24 -5.59 3.72
C SER A 164 8.46 -5.97 2.26
N ASP A 165 9.70 -5.97 1.85
CA ASP A 165 10.12 -6.23 0.47
C ASP A 165 11.45 -6.98 0.51
N ILE A 166 11.46 -8.25 0.05
CA ILE A 166 12.63 -9.12 0.08
C ILE A 166 12.74 -9.90 -1.21
N THR A 167 13.88 -9.76 -1.88
CA THR A 167 14.23 -10.61 -3.02
C THR A 167 15.37 -11.56 -2.66
N ARG A 168 15.26 -12.83 -3.02
CA ARG A 168 16.31 -13.86 -2.90
C ARG A 168 16.33 -14.77 -4.11
N THR A 169 17.54 -15.14 -4.50
CA THR A 169 17.79 -16.15 -5.54
C THR A 169 18.61 -17.30 -4.94
N PHE A 170 18.24 -18.52 -5.25
CA PHE A 170 18.88 -19.73 -4.72
C PHE A 170 18.83 -20.88 -5.72
#